data_4bddce9df5d48e67928e81a6838a1e34
#
_entry.id   4bddce9df5d48e67928e81a6838a1e34
#
_cell.length_a   1.000
_cell.length_b   1.000
_cell.length_c   1.000
_cell.angle_alpha   90.00
_cell.angle_beta   90.00
_cell.angle_gamma   90.00
#
_symmetry.space_group_name_H-M   'P 1'
#
loop_
_entity.id
_entity.type
_entity.pdbx_description
1 polymer ?
#
loop_
_entity_poly.entity_id
_entity_poly.type
_entity_poly.pdbx_seq_one_letter_code
_entity_poly.pdbx_strand_id
1 'polypeptide(L)'
;MSAPVTLLSGDNGSGKSTLIEAIAVAAGFNPEGGTTSFNFATRATESSLGGHLTLVRTPGRKPRTGFFLRAESYYNVATEIERLGVTGSYGGVSPHQRSHGESFLDLVAHRFGPGGLYLLDEPEAALSVQGCLALLLRIADLVADGSQFVIATHSPILLACPGATILEIGPGGGIEPVSFDQAEPVVMTRAFLADPARFLGRLT
;
A
#
# COMPACT_ATOMS: atom_id res chain seq x y z
N MET A 1 -10.09 7.01 10.24
CA MET A 1 -10.19 6.79 8.78
C MET A 1 -11.60 6.26 8.49
N SER A 2 -12.47 7.12 8.00
CA SER A 2 -13.87 6.77 7.69
C SER A 2 -14.08 6.51 6.19
N ALA A 3 -13.15 6.95 5.34
CA ALA A 3 -13.18 6.70 3.92
C ALA A 3 -12.81 5.24 3.60
N PRO A 4 -13.38 4.65 2.54
CA PRO A 4 -13.03 3.30 2.11
C PRO A 4 -11.58 3.21 1.60
N VAL A 5 -11.03 4.28 1.06
CA VAL A 5 -9.62 4.38 0.67
C VAL A 5 -8.98 5.58 1.34
N THR A 6 -7.88 5.35 2.04
CA THR A 6 -7.02 6.40 2.61
C THR A 6 -5.63 6.26 2.00
N LEU A 7 -5.12 7.34 1.42
CA LEU A 7 -3.79 7.42 0.83
C LEU A 7 -2.90 8.25 1.76
N LEU A 8 -1.75 7.70 2.12
CA LEU A 8 -0.70 8.40 2.87
C LEU A 8 0.33 8.89 1.86
N SER A 9 0.44 10.21 1.70
CA SER A 9 1.39 10.89 0.83
C SER A 9 2.47 11.60 1.65
N GLY A 10 3.55 12.00 1.01
CA GLY A 10 4.65 12.77 1.59
C GLY A 10 6.00 12.32 1.06
N ASP A 11 7.05 13.05 1.37
CA ASP A 11 8.41 12.78 0.93
C ASP A 11 8.99 11.44 1.43
N ASN A 12 10.10 11.02 0.81
CA ASN A 12 10.89 9.91 1.32
C ASN A 12 11.39 10.25 2.73
N GLY A 13 11.23 9.30 3.66
CA GLY A 13 11.60 9.51 5.06
C GLY A 13 10.57 10.29 5.90
N SER A 14 9.43 10.71 5.36
CA SER A 14 8.36 11.39 6.12
C SER A 14 7.67 10.50 7.16
N GLY A 15 7.90 9.17 7.13
CA GLY A 15 7.32 8.23 8.08
C GLY A 15 6.07 7.48 7.56
N LYS A 16 5.74 7.56 6.26
CA LYS A 16 4.61 6.81 5.65
C LYS A 16 4.67 5.32 5.96
N SER A 17 5.82 4.70 5.65
CA SER A 17 6.03 3.25 5.87
C SER A 17 5.99 2.88 7.34
N THR A 18 6.53 3.72 8.23
CA THR A 18 6.45 3.53 9.69
C THR A 18 5.00 3.59 10.17
N LEU A 19 4.22 4.54 9.66
CA LEU A 19 2.81 4.69 10.06
C LEU A 19 1.96 3.53 9.55
N ILE A 20 2.11 3.12 8.29
CA ILE A 20 1.31 2.01 7.74
C ILE A 20 1.69 0.68 8.39
N GLU A 21 2.98 0.45 8.68
CA GLU A 21 3.45 -0.71 9.45
C GLU A 21 2.84 -0.73 10.86
N ALA A 22 2.85 0.42 11.56
CA ALA A 22 2.25 0.53 12.88
C ALA A 22 0.74 0.22 12.87
N ILE A 23 0.01 0.69 11.83
CA ILE A 23 -1.40 0.35 11.62
C ILE A 23 -1.55 -1.15 11.35
N ALA A 24 -0.66 -1.75 10.55
CA ALA A 24 -0.68 -3.18 10.25
C ALA A 24 -0.50 -4.02 11.51
N VAL A 25 0.50 -3.71 12.32
CA VAL A 25 0.77 -4.38 13.62
C VAL A 25 -0.43 -4.23 14.55
N ALA A 26 -0.98 -3.03 14.70
CA ALA A 26 -2.17 -2.80 15.53
C ALA A 26 -3.42 -3.53 15.00
N ALA A 27 -3.50 -3.81 13.69
CA ALA A 27 -4.56 -4.62 13.08
C ALA A 27 -4.33 -6.13 13.22
N GLY A 28 -3.14 -6.56 13.68
CA GLY A 28 -2.76 -7.96 13.88
C GLY A 28 -2.08 -8.61 12.68
N PHE A 29 -1.58 -7.82 11.72
CA PHE A 29 -0.74 -8.32 10.63
C PHE A 29 0.72 -8.47 11.07
N ASN A 30 1.44 -9.33 10.35
CA ASN A 30 2.88 -9.41 10.49
C ASN A 30 3.54 -8.13 9.94
N PRO A 31 4.52 -7.50 10.62
CA PRO A 31 5.19 -6.29 10.16
C PRO A 31 5.92 -6.46 8.81
N GLU A 32 6.34 -7.68 8.47
CA GLU A 32 6.96 -7.97 7.17
C GLU A 32 5.94 -8.18 6.03
N GLY A 33 4.65 -8.27 6.34
CA GLY A 33 3.58 -8.45 5.37
C GLY A 33 2.88 -9.82 5.47
N GLY A 34 1.87 -9.99 4.64
CA GLY A 34 1.07 -11.20 4.60
C GLY A 34 -0.30 -11.06 5.27
N THR A 35 -0.94 -12.18 5.56
CA THR A 35 -2.20 -12.24 6.30
C THR A 35 -1.94 -12.28 7.81
N THR A 36 -2.98 -12.12 8.62
CA THR A 36 -2.90 -12.26 10.09
C THR A 36 -2.45 -13.67 10.55
N SER A 37 -2.43 -14.65 9.68
CA SER A 37 -1.97 -16.03 9.96
C SER A 37 -0.49 -16.26 9.63
N PHE A 38 0.18 -15.27 9.05
CA PHE A 38 1.61 -15.34 8.75
C PHE A 38 2.41 -14.96 10.00
N ASN A 39 3.16 -15.93 10.53
CA ASN A 39 4.01 -15.78 11.71
C ASN A 39 5.47 -16.06 11.32
N PHE A 40 6.10 -15.13 10.59
CA PHE A 40 7.53 -15.19 10.34
C PHE A 40 8.15 -13.82 10.63
N ALA A 41 9.36 -13.80 11.15
CA ALA A 41 10.15 -12.59 11.35
C ALA A 41 11.57 -12.88 10.83
N THR A 42 12.01 -12.11 9.84
CA THR A 42 13.39 -12.17 9.34
C THR A 42 14.31 -11.16 10.04
N ARG A 43 13.75 -10.12 10.65
CA ARG A 43 14.48 -9.11 11.45
C ARG A 43 13.63 -8.53 12.58
N ALA A 44 14.28 -8.28 13.73
CA ALA A 44 13.70 -7.57 14.89
C ALA A 44 13.82 -6.03 14.68
N THR A 45 13.19 -5.49 13.63
CA THR A 45 13.17 -4.04 13.34
C THR A 45 11.75 -3.46 13.42
N GLU A 46 10.94 -4.00 14.33
CA GLU A 46 9.57 -3.52 14.52
C GLU A 46 9.58 -2.11 15.12
N SER A 47 8.85 -1.20 14.50
CA SER A 47 8.56 0.10 15.10
C SER A 47 7.73 -0.11 16.36
N SER A 48 8.17 0.43 17.50
CA SER A 48 7.42 0.41 18.76
C SER A 48 6.06 1.12 18.65
N LEU A 49 5.85 1.92 17.60
CA LEU A 49 4.65 2.72 17.37
C LEU A 49 3.38 1.84 17.29
N GLY A 50 3.47 0.66 16.67
CA GLY A 50 2.32 -0.26 16.56
C GLY A 50 1.73 -0.67 17.90
N GLY A 51 2.56 -0.84 18.93
CA GLY A 51 2.14 -1.14 20.29
C GLY A 51 1.44 0.01 21.03
N HIS A 52 1.56 1.24 20.51
CA HIS A 52 0.92 2.44 21.09
C HIS A 52 -0.35 2.85 20.35
N LEU A 53 -0.69 2.21 19.23
CA LEU A 53 -1.90 2.50 18.47
C LEU A 53 -3.09 1.68 18.97
N THR A 54 -4.23 2.33 19.13
CA THR A 54 -5.51 1.67 19.39
C THR A 54 -6.42 1.89 18.18
N LEU A 55 -6.75 0.79 17.49
CA LEU A 55 -7.69 0.85 16.36
C LEU A 55 -9.13 0.82 16.87
N VAL A 56 -9.83 1.92 16.67
CA VAL A 56 -11.29 2.00 16.94
C VAL A 56 -12.03 1.49 15.70
N ARG A 57 -12.80 0.43 15.87
CA ARG A 57 -13.59 -0.18 14.79
C ARG A 57 -15.02 0.32 14.81
N THR A 58 -15.58 0.57 13.63
CA THR A 58 -17.01 0.82 13.50
C THR A 58 -17.79 -0.44 13.90
N PRO A 59 -18.81 -0.33 14.78
CA PRO A 59 -19.62 -1.49 15.18
C PRO A 59 -20.21 -2.24 13.98
N GLY A 60 -20.17 -3.58 14.04
CA GLY A 60 -20.68 -4.44 12.98
C GLY A 60 -19.79 -4.62 11.74
N ARG A 61 -18.65 -3.94 11.68
CA ARG A 61 -17.68 -4.04 10.54
C ARG A 61 -16.36 -4.66 11.00
N LYS A 62 -16.34 -5.99 11.17
CA LYS A 62 -15.08 -6.73 11.31
C LYS A 62 -14.63 -7.18 9.92
N PRO A 63 -13.40 -6.86 9.49
CA PRO A 63 -12.87 -7.37 8.22
C PRO A 63 -12.93 -8.90 8.19
N ARG A 64 -13.40 -9.46 7.08
CA ARG A 64 -13.52 -10.92 6.87
C ARG A 64 -12.17 -11.51 6.47
N THR A 65 -11.36 -10.71 5.81
CA THR A 65 -10.03 -11.05 5.31
C THR A 65 -9.15 -9.81 5.39
N GLY A 66 -7.88 -9.95 5.14
CA GLY A 66 -6.97 -8.81 5.06
C GLY A 66 -5.58 -9.22 4.68
N PHE A 67 -4.83 -8.25 4.19
CA PHE A 67 -3.46 -8.43 3.78
C PHE A 67 -2.67 -7.14 4.00
N PHE A 68 -1.46 -7.27 4.53
CA PHE A 68 -0.46 -6.21 4.52
C PHE A 68 0.58 -6.55 3.45
N LEU A 69 0.79 -5.67 2.49
CA LEU A 69 1.67 -5.88 1.35
C LEU A 69 2.66 -4.72 1.23
N ARG A 70 3.93 -5.03 1.37
CA ARG A 70 5.06 -4.10 1.20
C ARG A 70 5.81 -4.49 -0.05
N ALA A 71 6.09 -3.54 -0.93
CA ALA A 71 6.86 -3.84 -2.14
C ALA A 71 8.26 -4.35 -1.80
N GLU A 72 8.92 -3.78 -0.79
CA GLU A 72 10.26 -4.19 -0.35
C GLU A 72 10.33 -5.62 0.20
N SER A 73 9.30 -6.07 0.94
CA SER A 73 9.27 -7.41 1.54
C SER A 73 8.46 -8.42 0.73
N TYR A 74 7.92 -8.02 -0.42
CA TYR A 74 7.13 -8.89 -1.29
C TYR A 74 7.88 -10.19 -1.65
N TYR A 75 9.20 -10.10 -1.88
CA TYR A 75 10.03 -11.26 -2.19
C TYR A 75 10.08 -12.26 -1.03
N ASN A 76 10.10 -11.79 0.21
CA ASN A 76 10.06 -12.64 1.40
C ASN A 76 8.70 -13.34 1.55
N VAL A 77 7.62 -12.61 1.28
CA VAL A 77 6.26 -13.16 1.25
C VAL A 77 6.13 -14.23 0.15
N ALA A 78 6.66 -13.98 -1.03
CA ALA A 78 6.67 -14.93 -2.14
C ALA A 78 7.43 -16.22 -1.80
N THR A 79 8.60 -16.09 -1.16
CA THR A 79 9.40 -17.23 -0.69
C THR A 79 8.67 -18.03 0.38
N GLU A 80 7.98 -17.37 1.31
CA GLU A 80 7.22 -18.03 2.36
C GLU A 80 5.99 -18.77 1.80
N ILE A 81 5.33 -18.22 0.79
CA ILE A 81 4.23 -18.89 0.04
C ILE A 81 4.73 -20.22 -0.56
N GLU A 82 5.91 -20.23 -1.16
CA GLU A 82 6.53 -21.46 -1.70
C GLU A 82 6.89 -22.44 -0.60
N ARG A 83 7.54 -21.97 0.46
CA ARG A 83 7.94 -22.82 1.61
C ARG A 83 6.75 -23.51 2.24
N LEU A 84 5.60 -22.84 2.34
CA LEU A 84 4.36 -23.41 2.88
C LEU A 84 3.61 -24.29 1.88
N GLY A 85 4.02 -24.36 0.61
CA GLY A 85 3.35 -25.17 -0.42
C GLY A 85 1.94 -24.68 -0.76
N VAL A 86 1.61 -23.40 -0.48
CA VAL A 86 0.27 -22.83 -0.67
C VAL A 86 0.14 -22.05 -1.98
N THR A 87 1.02 -22.27 -2.95
CA THR A 87 1.03 -21.61 -4.26
C THR A 87 -0.31 -21.73 -4.99
N GLY A 88 -1.05 -22.83 -4.81
CA GLY A 88 -2.40 -22.99 -5.35
C GLY A 88 -3.40 -21.90 -4.97
N SER A 89 -3.24 -21.31 -3.77
CA SER A 89 -4.06 -20.19 -3.28
C SER A 89 -3.58 -18.82 -3.80
N TYR A 90 -2.51 -18.79 -4.61
CA TYR A 90 -1.86 -17.59 -5.13
C TYR A 90 -1.67 -17.64 -6.66
N GLY A 91 -2.60 -18.34 -7.37
CA GLY A 91 -2.60 -18.43 -8.83
C GLY A 91 -1.91 -19.67 -9.40
N GLY A 92 -1.46 -20.61 -8.55
CA GLY A 92 -0.96 -21.94 -8.96
C GLY A 92 0.43 -21.97 -9.60
N VAL A 93 1.04 -20.80 -9.87
CA VAL A 93 2.40 -20.66 -10.40
C VAL A 93 3.26 -20.01 -9.34
N SER A 94 4.54 -20.46 -9.24
CA SER A 94 5.49 -19.82 -8.32
C SER A 94 5.62 -18.33 -8.64
N PRO A 95 5.51 -17.45 -7.61
CA PRO A 95 5.73 -16.02 -7.81
C PRO A 95 7.11 -15.68 -8.39
N HIS A 96 8.11 -16.55 -8.19
CA HIS A 96 9.46 -16.38 -8.72
C HIS A 96 9.58 -16.71 -10.23
N GLN A 97 8.56 -17.30 -10.86
CA GLN A 97 8.54 -17.62 -12.29
C GLN A 97 7.93 -16.51 -13.15
N ARG A 98 7.48 -15.41 -12.54
CA ARG A 98 6.86 -14.25 -13.20
C ARG A 98 7.64 -12.98 -12.92
N SER A 99 7.38 -11.91 -13.68
CA SER A 99 7.89 -10.59 -13.33
C SER A 99 7.32 -10.13 -11.98
N HIS A 100 8.05 -9.28 -11.26
CA HIS A 100 7.61 -8.73 -9.96
C HIS A 100 6.20 -8.13 -10.04
N GLY A 101 5.93 -7.34 -11.08
CA GLY A 101 4.63 -6.70 -11.25
C GLY A 101 3.48 -7.68 -11.52
N GLU A 102 3.72 -8.71 -12.34
CA GLU A 102 2.72 -9.75 -12.61
C GLU A 102 2.40 -10.55 -11.35
N SER A 103 3.43 -10.98 -10.62
CA SER A 103 3.26 -11.72 -9.37
C SER A 103 2.55 -10.90 -8.30
N PHE A 104 2.82 -9.60 -8.23
CA PHE A 104 2.15 -8.67 -7.33
C PHE A 104 0.64 -8.57 -7.66
N LEU A 105 0.30 -8.37 -8.94
CA LEU A 105 -1.10 -8.30 -9.38
C LEU A 105 -1.84 -9.62 -9.22
N ASP A 106 -1.16 -10.75 -9.44
CA ASP A 106 -1.74 -12.08 -9.20
C ASP A 106 -2.06 -12.28 -7.72
N LEU A 107 -1.17 -11.87 -6.82
CA LEU A 107 -1.44 -11.92 -5.38
C LEU A 107 -2.67 -11.09 -5.05
N VAL A 108 -2.75 -9.85 -5.55
CA VAL A 108 -3.92 -8.97 -5.36
C VAL A 108 -5.19 -9.62 -5.92
N ALA A 109 -5.13 -10.23 -7.11
CA ALA A 109 -6.27 -10.87 -7.74
C ALA A 109 -6.81 -12.07 -6.94
N HIS A 110 -5.92 -12.88 -6.37
CA HIS A 110 -6.29 -14.15 -5.71
C HIS A 110 -6.50 -14.03 -4.19
N ARG A 111 -5.85 -13.07 -3.54
CA ARG A 111 -5.88 -12.94 -2.07
C ARG A 111 -6.73 -11.80 -1.55
N PHE A 112 -7.02 -10.80 -2.39
CA PHE A 112 -7.88 -9.70 -1.99
C PHE A 112 -9.33 -10.01 -2.34
N GLY A 113 -10.14 -10.24 -1.31
CA GLY A 113 -11.56 -10.55 -1.42
C GLY A 113 -12.46 -9.46 -0.83
N PRO A 114 -13.77 -9.60 -0.93
CA PRO A 114 -14.76 -8.65 -0.46
C PRO A 114 -14.75 -8.50 1.08
N GLY A 115 -15.04 -7.27 1.55
CA GLY A 115 -15.14 -6.97 2.99
C GLY A 115 -13.81 -7.10 3.74
N GLY A 116 -12.69 -6.90 3.07
CA GLY A 116 -11.34 -6.99 3.62
C GLY A 116 -10.75 -5.66 4.08
N LEU A 117 -9.65 -5.76 4.86
CA LEU A 117 -8.75 -4.64 5.19
C LEU A 117 -7.40 -4.86 4.49
N TYR A 118 -7.02 -3.95 3.62
CA TYR A 118 -5.80 -4.04 2.83
C TYR A 118 -4.90 -2.84 3.10
N LEU A 119 -3.67 -3.15 3.47
CA LEU A 119 -2.63 -2.17 3.74
C LEU A 119 -1.54 -2.36 2.68
N LEU A 120 -1.21 -1.31 1.93
CA LEU A 120 -0.21 -1.37 0.85
C LEU A 120 0.86 -0.32 1.10
N ASP A 121 2.11 -0.75 1.14
CA ASP A 121 3.27 0.12 1.31
C ASP A 121 4.06 0.18 0.01
N GLU A 122 4.03 1.35 -0.63
CA GLU A 122 4.68 1.68 -1.90
C GLU A 122 4.48 0.64 -3.02
N PRO A 123 3.22 0.24 -3.33
CA PRO A 123 2.95 -0.78 -4.34
C PRO A 123 3.49 -0.43 -5.72
N GLU A 124 3.64 0.87 -6.04
CA GLU A 124 4.24 1.36 -7.28
C GLU A 124 5.69 0.93 -7.47
N ALA A 125 6.45 0.62 -6.42
CA ALA A 125 7.83 0.15 -6.54
C ALA A 125 7.91 -1.22 -7.23
N ALA A 126 6.84 -2.02 -7.16
CA ALA A 126 6.73 -3.30 -7.86
C ALA A 126 5.97 -3.21 -9.19
N LEU A 127 5.33 -2.09 -9.53
CA LEU A 127 4.38 -1.99 -10.62
C LEU A 127 4.81 -1.03 -11.71
N SER A 128 4.52 -1.39 -12.96
CA SER A 128 4.52 -0.44 -14.08
C SER A 128 3.34 0.53 -14.00
N VAL A 129 3.32 1.55 -14.87
CA VAL A 129 2.16 2.45 -15.02
C VAL A 129 0.86 1.67 -15.25
N GLN A 130 0.88 0.70 -16.18
CA GLN A 130 -0.26 -0.17 -16.44
C GLN A 130 -0.64 -1.01 -15.20
N GLY A 131 0.36 -1.49 -14.46
CA GLY A 131 0.14 -2.21 -13.21
C GLY A 131 -0.55 -1.36 -12.14
N CYS A 132 -0.16 -0.09 -12.00
CA CYS A 132 -0.82 0.86 -11.09
C CYS A 132 -2.28 1.11 -11.50
N LEU A 133 -2.56 1.24 -12.80
CA LEU A 133 -3.93 1.39 -13.30
C LEU A 133 -4.78 0.13 -13.04
N ALA A 134 -4.21 -1.06 -13.27
CA ALA A 134 -4.89 -2.32 -12.96
C ALA A 134 -5.18 -2.45 -11.45
N LEU A 135 -4.24 -2.05 -10.60
CA LEU A 135 -4.45 -2.00 -9.15
C LEU A 135 -5.59 -1.06 -8.76
N LEU A 136 -5.66 0.14 -9.35
CA LEU A 136 -6.76 1.09 -9.09
C LEU A 136 -8.13 0.52 -9.46
N LEU A 137 -8.26 -0.18 -10.60
CA LEU A 137 -9.49 -0.83 -10.99
C LEU A 137 -9.89 -1.91 -9.97
N ARG A 138 -8.93 -2.73 -9.54
CA ARG A 138 -9.19 -3.76 -8.54
C ARG A 138 -9.57 -3.18 -7.17
N ILE A 139 -8.96 -2.07 -6.76
CA ILE A 139 -9.34 -1.34 -5.54
C ILE A 139 -10.79 -0.88 -5.64
N ALA A 140 -11.20 -0.29 -6.78
CA ALA A 140 -12.57 0.19 -6.98
C ALA A 140 -13.59 -0.95 -6.85
N ASP A 141 -13.34 -2.11 -7.46
CA ASP A 141 -14.21 -3.29 -7.35
C ASP A 141 -14.34 -3.76 -5.89
N LEU A 142 -13.22 -3.89 -5.20
CA LEU A 142 -13.19 -4.36 -3.81
C LEU A 142 -13.82 -3.36 -2.84
N VAL A 143 -13.70 -2.07 -3.10
CA VAL A 143 -14.39 -1.01 -2.34
C VAL A 143 -15.90 -1.11 -2.51
N ALA A 144 -16.38 -1.34 -3.74
CA ALA A 144 -17.80 -1.59 -4.00
C ALA A 144 -18.32 -2.80 -3.22
N ASP A 145 -17.46 -3.80 -3.01
CA ASP A 145 -17.72 -5.02 -2.22
C ASP A 145 -17.43 -4.84 -0.71
N GLY A 146 -17.28 -3.61 -0.24
CA GLY A 146 -17.18 -3.27 1.19
C GLY A 146 -15.78 -3.40 1.81
N SER A 147 -14.73 -3.51 1.02
CA SER A 147 -13.36 -3.52 1.49
C SER A 147 -12.85 -2.12 1.84
N GLN A 148 -11.81 -2.06 2.68
CA GLN A 148 -11.12 -0.84 3.07
C GLN A 148 -9.64 -0.93 2.74
N PHE A 149 -9.07 0.17 2.24
CA PHE A 149 -7.68 0.30 1.89
C PHE A 149 -7.00 1.44 2.65
N VAL A 150 -5.77 1.20 3.09
CA VAL A 150 -4.81 2.24 3.49
C VAL A 150 -3.55 2.02 2.64
N ILE A 151 -3.11 3.03 1.92
CA ILE A 151 -2.01 2.90 0.95
C ILE A 151 -1.02 4.02 1.20
N ALA A 152 0.22 3.68 1.53
CA ALA A 152 1.34 4.60 1.51
C ALA A 152 1.89 4.65 0.09
N THR A 153 1.96 5.84 -0.51
CA THR A 153 2.39 6.00 -1.90
C THR A 153 2.88 7.42 -2.19
N HIS A 154 3.80 7.53 -3.12
CA HIS A 154 4.19 8.78 -3.77
C HIS A 154 3.86 8.80 -5.27
N SER A 155 3.12 7.79 -5.76
CA SER A 155 2.71 7.70 -7.15
C SER A 155 1.54 8.64 -7.47
N PRO A 156 1.70 9.63 -8.36
CA PRO A 156 0.58 10.46 -8.81
C PRO A 156 -0.57 9.65 -9.42
N ILE A 157 -0.28 8.46 -9.95
CA ILE A 157 -1.30 7.56 -10.52
C ILE A 157 -2.17 7.00 -9.40
N LEU A 158 -1.55 6.48 -8.33
CA LEU A 158 -2.31 5.92 -7.21
C LEU A 158 -3.02 7.00 -6.40
N LEU A 159 -2.42 8.20 -6.29
CA LEU A 159 -3.06 9.36 -5.65
C LEU A 159 -4.34 9.81 -6.39
N ALA A 160 -4.49 9.47 -7.68
CA ALA A 160 -5.70 9.74 -8.45
C ALA A 160 -6.87 8.77 -8.14
N CYS A 161 -6.77 7.90 -7.13
CA CYS A 161 -7.82 6.95 -6.76
C CYS A 161 -9.14 7.68 -6.46
N PRO A 162 -10.24 7.36 -7.19
CA PRO A 162 -11.51 8.07 -7.01
C PRO A 162 -12.09 7.87 -5.60
N GLY A 163 -12.54 8.97 -4.98
CA GLY A 163 -13.17 8.94 -3.65
C GLY A 163 -12.22 8.65 -2.49
N ALA A 164 -10.91 8.60 -2.73
CA ALA A 164 -9.94 8.45 -1.67
C ALA A 164 -9.77 9.74 -0.86
N THR A 165 -9.43 9.58 0.42
CA THR A 165 -8.90 10.65 1.25
C THR A 165 -7.38 10.62 1.20
N ILE A 166 -6.74 11.71 0.79
CA ILE A 166 -5.30 11.86 0.80
C ILE A 166 -4.89 12.57 2.08
N LEU A 167 -4.01 11.95 2.84
CA LEU A 167 -3.39 12.50 4.04
C LEU A 167 -1.90 12.70 3.75
N GLU A 168 -1.44 13.94 3.71
CA GLU A 168 -0.05 14.28 3.46
C GLU A 168 0.71 14.43 4.77
N ILE A 169 1.86 13.75 4.85
CA ILE A 169 2.76 13.78 6.00
C ILE A 169 3.88 14.78 5.71
N GLY A 170 3.81 15.93 6.36
CA GLY A 170 4.80 16.99 6.22
C GLY A 170 6.13 16.70 6.94
N PRO A 171 7.18 17.51 6.68
CA PRO A 171 8.53 17.33 7.24
C PRO A 171 8.58 17.35 8.78
N GLY A 172 7.59 17.96 9.43
CA GLY A 172 7.48 18.02 10.90
C GLY A 172 6.64 16.90 11.51
N GLY A 173 6.22 15.88 10.71
CA GLY A 173 5.36 14.79 11.16
C GLY A 173 3.87 15.19 11.30
N GLY A 174 3.49 16.41 10.92
CA GLY A 174 2.09 16.82 10.82
C GLY A 174 1.39 16.04 9.70
N ILE A 175 0.13 15.66 9.93
CA ILE A 175 -0.67 14.91 8.95
C ILE A 175 -1.90 15.76 8.62
N GLU A 176 -2.02 16.18 7.36
CA GLU A 176 -3.10 17.04 6.91
C GLU A 176 -3.82 16.45 5.69
N PRO A 177 -5.15 16.59 5.59
CA PRO A 177 -5.86 16.22 4.38
C PRO A 177 -5.56 17.20 3.26
N VAL A 178 -5.25 16.68 2.07
CA VAL A 178 -5.01 17.48 0.87
C VAL A 178 -5.86 16.99 -0.29
N SER A 179 -6.13 17.87 -1.26
CA SER A 179 -6.73 17.44 -2.52
C SER A 179 -5.67 16.81 -3.44
N PHE A 180 -6.13 16.04 -4.43
CA PHE A 180 -5.25 15.46 -5.44
C PHE A 180 -4.34 16.51 -6.10
N ASP A 181 -4.90 17.67 -6.44
CA ASP A 181 -4.14 18.74 -7.11
C ASP A 181 -3.14 19.46 -6.20
N GLN A 182 -3.26 19.29 -4.89
CA GLN A 182 -2.37 19.87 -3.88
C GLN A 182 -1.32 18.90 -3.38
N ALA A 183 -1.52 17.59 -3.59
CA ALA A 183 -0.56 16.57 -3.15
C ALA A 183 0.81 16.80 -3.81
N GLU A 184 1.86 16.86 -2.99
CA GLU A 184 3.20 17.26 -3.43
C GLU A 184 3.73 16.42 -4.61
N PRO A 185 3.63 15.06 -4.63
CA PRO A 185 4.09 14.27 -5.76
C PRO A 185 3.36 14.61 -7.08
N VAL A 186 2.09 15.00 -7.00
CA VAL A 186 1.29 15.40 -8.17
C VAL A 186 1.76 16.76 -8.68
N VAL A 187 1.93 17.73 -7.79
CA VAL A 187 2.40 19.08 -8.12
C VAL A 187 3.78 19.01 -8.77
N MET A 188 4.72 18.29 -8.16
CA MET A 188 6.09 18.16 -8.66
C MET A 188 6.14 17.46 -10.02
N THR A 189 5.42 16.35 -10.18
CA THR A 189 5.37 15.61 -11.45
C THR A 189 4.77 16.46 -12.57
N ARG A 190 3.67 17.16 -12.32
CA ARG A 190 3.06 18.07 -13.30
C ARG A 190 4.00 19.20 -13.70
N ALA A 191 4.65 19.83 -12.72
CA ALA A 191 5.59 20.92 -12.99
C ALA A 191 6.77 20.46 -13.85
N PHE A 192 7.31 19.28 -13.57
CA PHE A 192 8.38 18.67 -14.38
C PHE A 192 7.91 18.37 -15.81
N LEU A 193 6.78 17.69 -15.95
CA LEU A 193 6.27 17.28 -17.28
C LEU A 193 5.82 18.46 -18.13
N ALA A 194 5.41 19.57 -17.53
CA ALA A 194 5.02 20.79 -18.26
C ALA A 194 6.21 21.46 -18.96
N ASP A 195 7.40 21.45 -18.35
CA ASP A 195 8.63 22.03 -18.93
C ASP A 195 9.87 21.36 -18.31
N PRO A 196 10.26 20.16 -18.79
CA PRO A 196 11.41 19.42 -18.25
C PRO A 196 12.73 20.20 -18.38
N ALA A 197 12.93 20.93 -19.48
CA ALA A 197 14.17 21.68 -19.72
C ALA A 197 14.36 22.80 -18.69
N ARG A 198 13.30 23.57 -18.43
CA ARG A 198 13.31 24.63 -17.41
C ARG A 198 13.52 24.06 -16.01
N PHE A 199 12.91 22.92 -15.73
CA PHE A 199 13.04 22.28 -14.41
C PHE A 199 14.48 21.83 -14.15
N LEU A 200 15.09 21.14 -15.12
CA LEU A 200 16.48 20.64 -15.04
C LEU A 200 17.49 21.80 -15.00
N GLY A 201 17.25 22.88 -15.74
CA GLY A 201 18.12 24.05 -15.71
C GLY A 201 18.16 24.82 -14.38
N ARG A 202 17.32 24.47 -13.40
CA ARG A 202 17.35 25.01 -12.02
C ARG A 202 18.12 24.11 -11.04
N LEU A 203 18.46 22.89 -11.45
CA LEU A 203 19.20 21.92 -10.65
C LEU A 203 20.71 21.96 -10.95
N THR A 204 21.11 22.61 -12.02
CA THR A 204 22.50 22.88 -12.43
C THR A 204 22.92 24.28 -12.02
#